data_5a2bcaeeb32195d36204430d87b85c78
#
_entry.id   5a2bcaeeb32195d36204430d87b85c78
#
_cell.length_a   1.000
_cell.length_b   1.000
_cell.length_c   1.000
_cell.angle_alpha   90.00
_cell.angle_beta   90.00
_cell.angle_gamma   90.00
#
_symmetry.space_group_name_H-M   'P 1'
#
loop_
_entity.id
_entity.type
_entity.pdbx_description
1 polymer ?
#
loop_
_entity_poly.entity_id
_entity_poly.type
_entity_poly.pdbx_seq_one_letter_code
_entity_poly.pdbx_strand_id
1 'polypeptide(L)'
;MVVFGAVIGEILRIEDRLEGIGEIIRKRFAKRQDPGPFISGVVTATLLFCIGPLTILGAIQDASGATPQLYIIKGTLDGFMSVIFGAIHGVGVLFSAVSVFIVQGTLTLFGTRLDSLLNDRMRIELFATGGLAVMAIGLNLLEIKKIRLGSLLPGLIITPILVKLFADGTGLLR
;
A
#
# COMPACT_ATOMS: atom_id res chain seq x y z
N MET A 1 -5.16 -4.09 -15.80
CA MET A 1 -3.99 -4.09 -14.88
C MET A 1 -4.37 -4.53 -13.46
N VAL A 2 -5.32 -3.84 -12.80
CA VAL A 2 -5.76 -4.17 -11.42
C VAL A 2 -6.21 -5.62 -11.26
N VAL A 3 -6.97 -6.15 -12.23
CA VAL A 3 -7.49 -7.54 -12.18
C VAL A 3 -6.37 -8.58 -12.17
N PHE A 4 -5.35 -8.41 -13.00
CA PHE A 4 -4.19 -9.31 -13.00
C PHE A 4 -3.41 -9.25 -11.69
N GLY A 5 -3.24 -8.04 -11.13
CA GLY A 5 -2.63 -7.84 -9.82
C GLY A 5 -3.43 -8.50 -8.71
N ALA A 6 -4.75 -8.38 -8.74
CA ALA A 6 -5.63 -9.00 -7.75
C ALA A 6 -5.56 -10.53 -7.80
N VAL A 7 -5.56 -11.13 -9.00
CA VAL A 7 -5.43 -12.59 -9.17
C VAL A 7 -4.09 -13.10 -8.61
N ILE A 8 -3.00 -12.41 -8.90
CA ILE A 8 -1.67 -12.79 -8.39
C ILE A 8 -1.60 -12.62 -6.87
N GLY A 9 -2.18 -11.53 -6.32
CA GLY A 9 -2.26 -11.30 -4.89
C GLY A 9 -3.06 -12.36 -4.14
N GLU A 10 -4.14 -12.83 -4.74
CA GLU A 10 -4.96 -13.93 -4.21
C GLU A 10 -4.16 -15.25 -4.19
N ILE A 11 -3.43 -15.56 -5.26
CA ILE A 11 -2.57 -16.75 -5.34
C ILE A 11 -1.45 -16.70 -4.29
N LEU A 12 -0.86 -15.52 -4.06
CA LEU A 12 0.22 -15.34 -3.08
C LEU A 12 -0.27 -15.29 -1.62
N ARG A 13 -1.60 -15.23 -1.40
CA ARG A 13 -2.22 -15.18 -0.08
C ARG A 13 -1.61 -14.10 0.82
N ILE A 14 -1.41 -12.91 0.28
CA ILE A 14 -0.70 -11.82 0.97
C ILE A 14 -1.45 -11.41 2.24
N GLU A 15 -2.77 -11.35 2.18
CA GLU A 15 -3.62 -11.00 3.32
C GLU A 15 -3.46 -12.00 4.46
N ASP A 16 -3.51 -13.31 4.17
CA ASP A 16 -3.32 -14.38 5.16
C ASP A 16 -1.93 -14.28 5.84
N ARG A 17 -0.91 -13.90 5.08
CA ARG A 17 0.44 -13.69 5.63
C ARG A 17 0.52 -12.47 6.55
N LEU A 18 -0.15 -11.37 6.18
CA LEU A 18 -0.22 -10.18 7.01
C LEU A 18 -1.00 -10.44 8.30
N GLU A 19 -2.08 -11.21 8.25
CA GLU A 19 -2.82 -11.67 9.44
C GLU A 19 -1.92 -12.51 10.35
N GLY A 20 -1.14 -13.42 9.78
CA GLY A 20 -0.14 -14.20 10.52
C GLY A 20 0.90 -13.34 11.23
N ILE A 21 1.40 -12.29 10.57
CA ILE A 21 2.32 -11.32 11.18
C ILE A 21 1.60 -10.57 12.31
N GLY A 22 0.36 -10.11 12.10
CA GLY A 22 -0.45 -9.46 13.13
C GLY A 22 -0.62 -10.34 14.38
N GLU A 23 -0.85 -11.65 14.20
CA GLU A 23 -0.98 -12.59 15.29
C GLU A 23 0.35 -12.80 16.06
N ILE A 24 1.48 -12.84 15.36
CA ILE A 24 2.80 -12.91 15.99
C ILE A 24 3.06 -11.67 16.85
N ILE A 25 2.78 -10.49 16.30
CA ILE A 25 2.94 -9.21 17.01
C ILE A 25 2.04 -9.20 18.25
N ARG A 26 0.77 -9.60 18.11
CA ARG A 26 -0.18 -9.67 19.22
C ARG A 26 0.34 -10.58 20.33
N LYS A 27 0.76 -11.79 20.01
CA LYS A 27 1.29 -12.76 21.00
C LYS A 27 2.50 -12.23 21.75
N ARG A 28 3.32 -11.40 21.11
CA ARG A 28 4.54 -10.88 21.71
C ARG A 28 4.33 -9.61 22.54
N PHE A 29 3.50 -8.69 22.03
CA PHE A 29 3.39 -7.33 22.59
C PHE A 29 2.00 -7.01 23.16
N ALA A 30 0.95 -7.71 22.75
CA ALA A 30 -0.42 -7.35 23.07
C ALA A 30 -1.28 -8.59 23.46
N LYS A 31 -0.74 -9.47 24.29
CA LYS A 31 -1.38 -10.74 24.69
C LYS A 31 -2.78 -10.58 25.30
N ARG A 32 -3.06 -9.42 25.93
CA ARG A 32 -4.34 -9.13 26.60
C ARG A 32 -5.38 -8.47 25.69
N GLN A 33 -5.00 -8.17 24.44
CA GLN A 33 -5.91 -7.55 23.47
C GLN A 33 -6.73 -8.63 22.74
N ASP A 34 -7.97 -8.28 22.40
CA ASP A 34 -8.83 -9.15 21.59
C ASP A 34 -8.21 -9.38 20.21
N PRO A 35 -8.08 -10.65 19.78
CA PRO A 35 -7.40 -10.98 18.52
C PRO A 35 -8.00 -10.28 17.30
N GLY A 36 -9.32 -10.30 17.16
CA GLY A 36 -10.01 -9.78 15.99
C GLY A 36 -9.70 -8.29 15.69
N PRO A 37 -10.07 -7.36 16.60
CA PRO A 37 -9.83 -5.94 16.39
C PRO A 37 -8.33 -5.61 16.25
N PHE A 38 -7.47 -6.26 17.05
CA PHE A 38 -6.04 -6.00 17.00
C PHE A 38 -5.43 -6.39 15.66
N ILE A 39 -5.66 -7.63 15.19
CA ILE A 39 -5.12 -8.13 13.91
C ILE A 39 -5.69 -7.31 12.75
N SER A 40 -7.00 -7.06 12.77
CA SER A 40 -7.66 -6.21 11.76
C SER A 40 -7.02 -4.81 11.73
N GLY A 41 -6.74 -4.21 12.89
CA GLY A 41 -6.07 -2.92 12.99
C GLY A 41 -4.67 -2.92 12.37
N VAL A 42 -3.84 -3.92 12.68
CA VAL A 42 -2.50 -4.07 12.10
C VAL A 42 -2.60 -4.22 10.57
N VAL A 43 -3.43 -5.14 10.10
CA VAL A 43 -3.53 -5.46 8.67
C VAL A 43 -4.12 -4.29 7.88
N THR A 44 -5.29 -3.79 8.29
CA THR A 44 -5.98 -2.73 7.55
C THR A 44 -5.16 -1.44 7.53
N ALA A 45 -4.59 -1.02 8.66
CA ALA A 45 -3.75 0.18 8.70
C ALA A 45 -2.46 0.00 7.87
N THR A 46 -1.80 -1.16 7.94
CA THR A 46 -0.62 -1.44 7.11
C THR A 46 -0.96 -1.37 5.63
N LEU A 47 -2.06 -2.02 5.21
CA LEU A 47 -2.49 -2.00 3.81
C LEU A 47 -2.85 -0.57 3.37
N LEU A 48 -3.65 0.14 4.15
CA LEU A 48 -4.06 1.52 3.82
C LEU A 48 -2.85 2.44 3.66
N PHE A 49 -1.94 2.42 4.63
CA PHE A 49 -0.81 3.36 4.66
C PHE A 49 0.33 2.98 3.72
N CYS A 50 0.47 1.70 3.34
CA CYS A 50 1.50 1.25 2.40
C CYS A 50 1.01 1.21 0.95
N ILE A 51 -0.32 1.03 0.70
CA ILE A 51 -0.90 0.93 -0.63
C ILE A 51 -1.35 2.30 -1.11
N GLY A 52 -0.48 3.11 -1.62
CA GLY A 52 -0.91 4.36 -2.21
C GLY A 52 0.08 4.86 -3.26
N PRO A 53 -0.40 5.54 -4.32
CA PRO A 53 0.50 6.13 -5.29
C PRO A 53 1.44 7.15 -4.64
N LEU A 54 0.99 7.83 -3.58
CA LEU A 54 1.79 8.78 -2.82
C LEU A 54 2.96 8.12 -2.10
N THR A 55 2.88 6.83 -1.74
CA THR A 55 3.98 6.09 -1.12
C THR A 55 5.15 5.92 -2.09
N ILE A 56 4.87 5.53 -3.34
CA ILE A 56 5.89 5.29 -4.36
C ILE A 56 6.44 6.61 -4.90
N LEU A 57 5.56 7.55 -5.26
CA LEU A 57 5.97 8.81 -5.84
C LEU A 57 6.62 9.74 -4.81
N GLY A 58 6.17 9.67 -3.54
CA GLY A 58 6.83 10.35 -2.45
C GLY A 58 8.25 9.82 -2.21
N ALA A 59 8.45 8.51 -2.34
CA ALA A 59 9.78 7.90 -2.24
C ALA A 59 10.72 8.36 -3.37
N ILE A 60 10.20 8.47 -4.59
CA ILE A 60 10.96 8.96 -5.73
C ILE A 60 11.31 10.44 -5.56
N GLN A 61 10.35 11.27 -5.13
CA GLN A 61 10.56 12.69 -4.87
C GLN A 61 11.62 12.91 -3.80
N ASP A 62 11.52 12.19 -2.68
CA ASP A 62 12.46 12.26 -1.57
C ASP A 62 13.87 11.80 -1.98
N ALA A 63 13.97 10.69 -2.70
CA ALA A 63 15.24 10.17 -3.22
C ALA A 63 15.93 11.07 -4.24
N SER A 64 15.17 11.92 -4.94
CA SER A 64 15.73 12.92 -5.88
C SER A 64 16.29 14.17 -5.18
N GLY A 65 16.21 14.25 -3.85
CA GLY A 65 16.66 15.41 -3.06
C GLY A 65 15.73 16.63 -3.17
N ALA A 66 14.55 16.47 -3.78
CA ALA A 66 13.52 17.51 -3.80
C ALA A 66 12.80 17.59 -2.45
N THR A 67 12.14 18.73 -2.17
CA THR A 67 11.32 18.86 -0.98
C THR A 67 10.26 17.77 -0.93
N PRO A 68 10.17 16.95 0.14
CA PRO A 68 9.31 15.76 0.17
C PRO A 68 7.82 16.10 0.42
N GLN A 69 7.27 16.97 -0.44
CA GLN A 69 5.90 17.47 -0.32
C GLN A 69 4.86 16.35 -0.30
N LEU A 70 5.04 15.33 -1.14
CA LEU A 70 4.13 14.18 -1.21
C LEU A 70 4.13 13.38 0.10
N TYR A 71 5.28 13.23 0.74
CA TYR A 71 5.36 12.57 2.04
C TYR A 71 4.78 13.42 3.16
N ILE A 72 4.90 14.74 3.10
CA ILE A 72 4.27 15.64 4.08
C ILE A 72 2.74 15.54 3.98
N ILE A 73 2.20 15.63 2.75
CA ILE A 73 0.76 15.49 2.50
C ILE A 73 0.28 14.11 2.97
N LYS A 74 0.99 13.05 2.56
CA LYS A 74 0.65 11.69 2.96
C LYS A 74 0.70 11.50 4.47
N GLY A 75 1.77 11.94 5.12
CA GLY A 75 1.94 11.82 6.57
C GLY A 75 0.83 12.53 7.34
N THR A 76 0.38 13.69 6.84
CA THR A 76 -0.78 14.39 7.42
C THR A 76 -2.06 13.58 7.27
N LEU A 77 -2.34 13.05 6.07
CA LEU A 77 -3.51 12.20 5.83
C LEU A 77 -3.46 10.92 6.67
N ASP A 78 -2.34 10.22 6.67
CA ASP A 78 -2.13 8.99 7.46
C ASP A 78 -2.26 9.28 8.96
N GLY A 79 -1.80 10.45 9.44
CA GLY A 79 -1.94 10.89 10.81
C GLY A 79 -3.40 11.01 11.24
N PHE A 80 -4.23 11.72 10.46
CA PHE A 80 -5.66 11.82 10.73
C PHE A 80 -6.35 10.45 10.69
N MET A 81 -6.05 9.65 9.67
CA MET A 81 -6.63 8.31 9.53
C MET A 81 -6.19 7.37 10.65
N SER A 82 -4.96 7.47 11.16
CA SER A 82 -4.49 6.65 12.26
C SER A 82 -5.25 6.90 13.57
N VAL A 83 -5.70 8.14 13.83
CA VAL A 83 -6.55 8.47 14.98
C VAL A 83 -7.91 7.78 14.85
N ILE A 84 -8.53 7.87 13.67
CA ILE A 84 -9.84 7.25 13.41
C ILE A 84 -9.72 5.72 13.52
N PHE A 85 -8.72 5.12 12.87
CA PHE A 85 -8.49 3.67 12.95
C PHE A 85 -8.12 3.21 14.35
N GLY A 86 -7.34 4.02 15.08
CA GLY A 86 -7.00 3.74 16.47
C GLY A 86 -8.23 3.71 17.39
N ALA A 87 -9.21 4.57 17.13
CA ALA A 87 -10.48 4.54 17.86
C ALA A 87 -11.33 3.29 17.57
N ILE A 88 -11.28 2.77 16.33
CA ILE A 88 -12.07 1.60 15.90
C ILE A 88 -11.36 0.28 16.25
N HIS A 89 -10.07 0.17 15.92
CA HIS A 89 -9.30 -1.08 16.00
C HIS A 89 -8.32 -1.13 17.18
N GLY A 90 -8.24 -0.05 17.96
CA GLY A 90 -7.37 0.03 19.12
C GLY A 90 -5.88 0.10 18.78
N VAL A 91 -5.06 -0.38 19.70
CA VAL A 91 -3.59 -0.24 19.65
C VAL A 91 -2.91 -1.02 18.52
N GLY A 92 -3.62 -1.93 17.85
CA GLY A 92 -3.10 -2.65 16.68
C GLY A 92 -2.60 -1.70 15.58
N VAL A 93 -3.27 -0.56 15.40
CA VAL A 93 -2.92 0.45 14.40
C VAL A 93 -1.52 1.03 14.62
N LEU A 94 -1.04 1.14 15.86
CA LEU A 94 0.30 1.67 16.14
C LEU A 94 1.41 0.81 15.50
N PHE A 95 1.18 -0.49 15.38
CA PHE A 95 2.17 -1.40 14.79
C PHE A 95 2.30 -1.23 13.26
N SER A 96 1.31 -0.61 12.61
CA SER A 96 1.43 -0.26 11.19
C SER A 96 2.53 0.77 10.94
N ALA A 97 2.89 1.59 11.93
CA ALA A 97 3.99 2.56 11.81
C ALA A 97 5.33 1.87 11.49
N VAL A 98 5.58 0.68 12.04
CA VAL A 98 6.78 -0.11 11.73
C VAL A 98 6.74 -0.57 10.26
N SER A 99 5.59 -1.06 9.81
CA SER A 99 5.41 -1.47 8.40
C SER A 99 5.60 -0.31 7.44
N VAL A 100 5.01 0.85 7.75
CA VAL A 100 5.17 2.08 6.97
C VAL A 100 6.64 2.50 6.91
N PHE A 101 7.34 2.50 8.04
CA PHE A 101 8.75 2.87 8.10
C PHE A 101 9.61 1.94 7.24
N ILE A 102 9.39 0.63 7.32
CA ILE A 102 10.12 -0.35 6.51
C ILE A 102 9.82 -0.16 5.02
N VAL A 103 8.55 -0.08 4.65
CA VAL A 103 8.15 0.03 3.23
C VAL A 103 8.61 1.36 2.63
N GLN A 104 8.30 2.49 3.27
CA GLN A 104 8.70 3.79 2.76
C GLN A 104 10.21 3.98 2.78
N GLY A 105 10.89 3.59 3.86
CA GLY A 105 12.35 3.65 3.94
C GLY A 105 13.02 2.84 2.84
N THR A 106 12.55 1.63 2.60
CA THR A 106 13.06 0.79 1.50
C THR A 106 12.81 1.44 0.14
N LEU A 107 11.59 1.94 -0.10
CA LEU A 107 11.26 2.62 -1.36
C LEU A 107 12.10 3.87 -1.58
N THR A 108 12.36 4.68 -0.55
CA THR A 108 13.21 5.87 -0.67
C THR A 108 14.67 5.49 -0.96
N LEU A 109 15.21 4.46 -0.30
CA LEU A 109 16.57 3.98 -0.58
C LEU A 109 16.76 3.53 -2.03
N PHE A 110 15.73 2.98 -2.64
CA PHE A 110 15.73 2.59 -4.05
C PHE A 110 15.07 3.61 -4.97
N GLY A 111 14.63 4.76 -4.46
CA GLY A 111 13.80 5.73 -5.18
C GLY A 111 14.43 6.26 -6.46
N THR A 112 15.75 6.58 -6.45
CA THR A 112 16.49 7.02 -7.65
C THR A 112 16.52 5.96 -8.75
N ARG A 113 16.62 4.68 -8.38
CA ARG A 113 16.54 3.57 -9.35
C ARG A 113 15.13 3.38 -9.86
N LEU A 114 14.13 3.52 -8.98
CA LEU A 114 12.73 3.47 -9.38
C LEU A 114 12.39 4.61 -10.34
N ASP A 115 12.90 5.81 -10.10
CA ASP A 115 12.70 6.96 -10.97
C ASP A 115 13.20 6.70 -12.40
N SER A 116 14.41 6.15 -12.54
CA SER A 116 14.99 5.81 -13.83
C SER A 116 14.26 4.69 -14.59
N LEU A 117 13.49 3.87 -13.88
CA LEU A 117 12.71 2.77 -14.46
C LEU A 117 11.29 3.18 -14.85
N LEU A 118 10.76 4.26 -14.25
CA LEU A 118 9.39 4.71 -14.44
C LEU A 118 9.32 5.85 -15.46
N ASN A 119 8.67 5.59 -16.60
CA ASN A 119 8.29 6.63 -17.54
C ASN A 119 6.95 7.29 -17.13
N ASP A 120 6.59 8.39 -17.79
CA ASP A 120 5.38 9.16 -17.45
C ASP A 120 4.09 8.32 -17.55
N ARG A 121 4.00 7.42 -18.51
CA ARG A 121 2.86 6.50 -18.63
C ARG A 121 2.75 5.55 -17.45
N MET A 122 3.88 4.96 -17.03
CA MET A 122 3.91 4.09 -15.85
C MET A 122 3.47 4.83 -14.59
N ARG A 123 3.84 6.09 -14.44
CA ARG A 123 3.43 6.95 -13.33
C ARG A 123 1.92 7.17 -13.35
N ILE A 124 1.32 7.51 -14.51
CA ILE A 124 -0.12 7.70 -14.66
C ILE A 124 -0.88 6.42 -14.32
N GLU A 125 -0.45 5.28 -14.84
CA GLU A 125 -1.09 3.99 -14.56
C GLU A 125 -0.94 3.56 -13.09
N LEU A 126 0.17 3.92 -12.46
CA LEU A 126 0.39 3.71 -11.03
C LEU A 126 -0.60 4.55 -10.20
N PHE A 127 -0.82 5.82 -10.58
CA PHE A 127 -1.82 6.68 -9.96
C PHE A 127 -3.23 6.10 -10.12
N ALA A 128 -3.58 5.66 -11.34
CA ALA A 128 -4.89 5.08 -11.61
C ALA A 128 -5.12 3.79 -10.81
N THR A 129 -4.13 2.89 -10.79
CA THR A 129 -4.19 1.63 -10.03
C THR A 129 -4.27 1.88 -8.53
N GLY A 130 -3.45 2.80 -8.01
CA GLY A 130 -3.46 3.19 -6.61
C GLY A 130 -4.76 3.88 -6.20
N GLY A 131 -5.32 4.73 -7.05
CA GLY A 131 -6.61 5.37 -6.83
C GLY A 131 -7.75 4.36 -6.72
N LEU A 132 -7.78 3.35 -7.60
CA LEU A 132 -8.74 2.24 -7.52
C LEU A 132 -8.57 1.42 -6.24
N ALA A 133 -7.34 1.20 -5.80
CA ALA A 133 -7.08 0.51 -4.53
C ALA A 133 -7.60 1.32 -3.33
N VAL A 134 -7.42 2.64 -3.32
CA VAL A 134 -7.97 3.55 -2.28
C VAL A 134 -9.49 3.52 -2.29
N MET A 135 -10.14 3.51 -3.47
CA MET A 135 -11.59 3.35 -3.57
C MET A 135 -12.05 2.01 -2.99
N ALA A 136 -11.35 0.91 -3.27
CA ALA A 136 -11.65 -0.40 -2.70
C ALA A 136 -11.51 -0.41 -1.17
N ILE A 137 -10.51 0.28 -0.63
CA ILE A 137 -10.36 0.48 0.81
C ILE A 137 -11.56 1.25 1.37
N GLY A 138 -11.98 2.33 0.73
CA GLY A 138 -13.14 3.11 1.13
C GLY A 138 -14.43 2.27 1.18
N LEU A 139 -14.69 1.45 0.17
CA LEU A 139 -15.84 0.53 0.14
C LEU A 139 -15.80 -0.51 1.26
N ASN A 140 -14.59 -0.96 1.61
CA ASN A 140 -14.38 -1.90 2.70
C ASN A 140 -14.64 -1.26 4.06
N LEU A 141 -14.20 -0.02 4.25
CA LEU A 141 -14.41 0.75 5.47
C LEU A 141 -15.88 1.13 5.71
N LEU A 142 -16.62 1.38 4.64
CA LEU A 142 -18.04 1.63 4.68
C LEU A 142 -18.87 0.32 4.84
N GLU A 143 -18.18 -0.82 4.97
CA GLU A 143 -18.79 -2.16 5.06
C GLU A 143 -19.75 -2.51 3.90
N ILE A 144 -19.65 -1.76 2.78
CA ILE A 144 -20.51 -1.99 1.60
C ILE A 144 -20.12 -3.31 0.93
N LYS A 145 -18.82 -3.61 0.85
CA LYS A 145 -18.32 -4.84 0.24
C LYS A 145 -16.98 -5.24 0.84
N LYS A 146 -16.88 -6.49 1.28
CA LYS A 146 -15.61 -7.07 1.75
C LYS A 146 -14.72 -7.38 0.54
N ILE A 147 -13.69 -6.57 0.35
CA ILE A 147 -12.68 -6.74 -0.70
C ILE A 147 -11.36 -7.11 -0.01
N ARG A 148 -10.68 -8.14 -0.50
CA ARG A 148 -9.35 -8.53 -0.02
C ARG A 148 -8.32 -7.51 -0.49
N LEU A 149 -8.03 -6.56 0.38
CA LEU A 149 -7.14 -5.43 0.07
C LEU A 149 -5.70 -5.88 -0.19
N GLY A 150 -5.24 -6.92 0.50
CA GLY A 150 -3.91 -7.50 0.32
C GLY A 150 -3.68 -8.03 -1.09
N SER A 151 -4.73 -8.47 -1.78
CA SER A 151 -4.62 -8.95 -3.16
C SER A 151 -4.38 -7.82 -4.17
N LEU A 152 -4.62 -6.56 -3.81
CA LEU A 152 -4.35 -5.41 -4.69
C LEU A 152 -2.88 -4.95 -4.67
N LEU A 153 -2.10 -5.33 -3.64
CA LEU A 153 -0.67 -4.96 -3.51
C LEU A 153 0.18 -5.35 -4.72
N PRO A 154 0.11 -6.60 -5.22
CA PRO A 154 0.87 -6.96 -6.41
C PRO A 154 0.48 -6.16 -7.65
N GLY A 155 -0.76 -5.68 -7.71
CA GLY A 155 -1.21 -4.82 -8.80
C GLY A 155 -0.36 -3.56 -8.95
N LEU A 156 0.03 -2.93 -7.85
CA LEU A 156 0.90 -1.75 -7.87
C LEU A 156 2.32 -2.07 -8.39
N ILE A 157 2.85 -3.24 -8.05
CA ILE A 157 4.19 -3.67 -8.48
C ILE A 157 4.17 -4.13 -9.95
N ILE A 158 3.11 -4.81 -10.34
CA ILE A 158 2.99 -5.41 -11.67
C ILE A 158 2.58 -4.38 -12.72
N THR A 159 1.84 -3.34 -12.34
CA THR A 159 1.38 -2.29 -13.27
C THR A 159 2.53 -1.68 -14.09
N PRO A 160 3.65 -1.20 -13.52
CA PRO A 160 4.76 -0.68 -14.33
C PRO A 160 5.36 -1.72 -15.28
N ILE A 161 5.46 -2.98 -14.83
CA ILE A 161 6.02 -4.08 -15.62
C ILE A 161 5.12 -4.37 -16.82
N LEU A 162 3.81 -4.47 -16.60
CA LEU A 162 2.85 -4.70 -17.66
C LEU A 162 2.78 -3.54 -18.65
N VAL A 163 2.81 -2.29 -18.16
CA VAL A 163 2.86 -1.11 -19.02
C VAL A 163 4.08 -1.16 -19.93
N LYS A 164 5.25 -1.52 -19.41
CA LYS A 164 6.47 -1.68 -20.20
C LYS A 164 6.30 -2.77 -21.26
N LEU A 165 5.78 -3.92 -20.89
CA LEU A 165 5.60 -5.06 -21.82
C LEU A 165 4.61 -4.74 -22.94
N PHE A 166 3.50 -4.08 -22.62
CA PHE A 166 2.48 -3.71 -23.59
C PHE A 166 2.88 -2.49 -24.42
N ALA A 167 3.64 -1.54 -23.87
CA ALA A 167 4.15 -0.40 -24.64
C ALA A 167 5.21 -0.82 -25.67
N ASP A 168 6.08 -1.76 -25.28
CA ASP A 168 7.12 -2.28 -26.18
C ASP A 168 6.55 -3.30 -27.21
N GLY A 169 5.46 -4.02 -26.85
CA GLY A 169 4.89 -5.09 -27.67
C GLY A 169 3.85 -4.66 -28.72
N THR A 170 3.20 -3.53 -28.57
CA THR A 170 2.09 -3.15 -29.45
C THR A 170 2.38 -2.06 -30.45
N GLY A 171 3.51 -1.37 -30.42
CA GLY A 171 3.85 -0.35 -31.43
C GLY A 171 2.74 0.72 -31.73
N LEU A 172 1.60 0.63 -31.05
CA LEU A 172 0.32 1.26 -31.39
C LEU A 172 0.10 2.67 -30.83
N LEU A 173 1.13 3.20 -30.13
CA LEU A 173 1.05 4.53 -29.51
C LEU A 173 2.38 5.29 -29.65
N ARG A 174 2.80 5.48 -30.91
CA ARG A 174 3.69 6.59 -31.25
C ARG A 174 2.91 7.84 -31.45
#